data_4eecc80361c855e61631c5b104b1c650
#
_entry.id   4eecc80361c855e61631c5b104b1c650
#
_cell.length_a   1.000
_cell.length_b   1.000
_cell.length_c   1.000
_cell.angle_alpha   90.00
_cell.angle_beta   90.00
_cell.angle_gamma   90.00
#
_symmetry.space_group_name_H-M   'P 1'
#
loop_
_entity.id
_entity.type
_entity.pdbx_description
1 polymer ?
#
loop_
_entity_poly.entity_id
_entity_poly.type
_entity_poly.pdbx_seq_one_letter_code
_entity_poly.pdbx_strand_id
1 'polypeptide(L)'
;MRNRRKTTVILLSFIFLGCSIGYKNEGNAVYYEHWNEGTGQHKNKLDANPKTFEILEFDNYAKDDKSVYYQGEKIIGADAKTFEAIDEFYARDKNFGWYGSDTIKASKGKSFKIINSYYSTDGFDVFYRTEPLKMIEPKNFKFVQGENDIDTWTTDGKYYYYNQYKVPSEDYKNLTIYPNSGGISKDKNWAYFLDHKLNYDIDGKKVVDTIDITSFKVTGYIECRDKYGCFNVYHGREKCDK
;
A
#
# COMPACT_ATOMS: atom_id res chain seq x y z
N MET A 1 46.53 56.50 -24.06
CA MET A 1 45.28 56.57 -23.29
C MET A 1 44.43 55.38 -23.63
N ARG A 2 44.26 54.35 -22.71
CA ARG A 2 43.61 53.07 -22.96
C ARG A 2 42.27 53.03 -22.19
N ASN A 3 41.18 53.25 -22.90
CA ASN A 3 39.84 53.25 -22.34
C ASN A 3 39.45 51.82 -21.91
N ARG A 4 39.38 51.59 -20.60
CA ARG A 4 38.79 50.35 -20.03
C ARG A 4 37.26 50.50 -19.95
N ARG A 5 36.55 49.80 -20.82
CA ARG A 5 35.08 49.60 -20.68
C ARG A 5 34.82 48.70 -19.49
N LYS A 6 34.10 49.21 -18.50
CA LYS A 6 33.56 48.43 -17.38
C LYS A 6 32.31 47.70 -17.88
N THR A 7 32.38 46.38 -17.98
CA THR A 7 31.21 45.54 -18.26
C THR A 7 30.52 45.27 -16.93
N THR A 8 29.35 45.86 -16.73
CA THR A 8 28.48 45.57 -15.58
C THR A 8 27.74 44.26 -15.88
N VAL A 9 28.09 43.19 -15.17
CA VAL A 9 27.34 41.93 -15.19
C VAL A 9 26.16 42.09 -14.25
N ILE A 10 24.96 42.18 -14.79
CA ILE A 10 23.71 42.13 -14.02
C ILE A 10 23.44 40.65 -13.76
N LEU A 11 23.65 40.19 -12.51
CA LEU A 11 23.24 38.88 -12.04
C LEU A 11 21.72 38.90 -11.85
N LEU A 12 20.97 38.41 -12.82
CA LEU A 12 19.53 38.11 -12.63
C LEU A 12 19.42 36.91 -11.70
N SER A 13 19.16 37.16 -10.42
CA SER A 13 18.73 36.12 -9.48
C SER A 13 17.31 35.71 -9.86
N PHE A 14 17.19 34.59 -10.53
CA PHE A 14 15.90 33.88 -10.65
C PHE A 14 15.49 33.40 -9.26
N ILE A 15 14.58 34.15 -8.64
CA ILE A 15 13.84 33.66 -7.47
C ILE A 15 12.91 32.59 -8.03
N PHE A 16 13.30 31.31 -7.92
CA PHE A 16 12.37 30.20 -8.04
C PHE A 16 11.40 30.33 -6.87
N LEU A 17 10.22 30.88 -7.14
CA LEU A 17 9.05 30.66 -6.29
C LEU A 17 8.69 29.20 -6.43
N GLY A 18 9.42 28.33 -5.70
CA GLY A 18 9.08 26.92 -5.59
C GLY A 18 7.70 26.83 -4.95
N CYS A 19 6.76 26.11 -5.57
CA CYS A 19 5.55 25.68 -4.90
C CYS A 19 5.96 24.90 -3.66
N SER A 20 5.80 25.50 -2.47
CA SER A 20 6.06 24.80 -1.23
C SER A 20 4.86 23.90 -0.95
N ILE A 21 5.10 22.60 -0.93
CA ILE A 21 4.13 21.59 -0.49
C ILE A 21 4.45 21.27 0.97
N GLY A 22 3.41 21.05 1.79
CA GLY A 22 3.58 20.61 3.18
C GLY A 22 3.00 21.56 4.22
N TYR A 23 3.37 21.31 5.47
CA TYR A 23 2.86 22.08 6.60
C TYR A 23 3.56 23.43 6.75
N LYS A 24 2.78 24.45 7.11
CA LYS A 24 3.26 25.80 7.44
C LYS A 24 2.63 26.31 8.73
N ASN A 25 3.45 26.61 9.72
CA ASN A 25 3.05 27.30 10.95
C ASN A 25 3.39 28.78 10.83
N GLU A 26 2.37 29.64 10.74
CA GLU A 26 2.50 31.10 10.66
C GLU A 26 2.43 31.78 12.04
N GLY A 27 2.49 31.00 13.13
CA GLY A 27 2.49 31.49 14.50
C GLY A 27 1.09 31.75 15.07
N ASN A 28 0.14 32.20 14.25
CA ASN A 28 -1.27 32.40 14.61
C ASN A 28 -2.21 31.36 14.03
N ALA A 29 -1.76 30.62 13.02
CA ALA A 29 -2.50 29.52 12.38
C ALA A 29 -1.53 28.54 11.71
N VAL A 30 -1.99 27.31 11.55
CA VAL A 30 -1.28 26.26 10.81
C VAL A 30 -2.02 25.97 9.53
N TYR A 31 -1.27 25.72 8.47
CA TYR A 31 -1.80 25.41 7.15
C TYR A 31 -1.10 24.18 6.57
N TYR A 32 -1.81 23.49 5.65
CA TYR A 32 -1.21 22.52 4.73
C TYR A 32 -1.35 23.04 3.29
N GLU A 33 -0.23 23.16 2.61
CA GLU A 33 -0.18 23.60 1.22
C GLU A 33 0.08 22.41 0.32
N HIS A 34 -0.72 22.27 -0.73
CA HIS A 34 -0.57 21.25 -1.75
C HIS A 34 -0.92 21.77 -3.13
N TRP A 35 -0.45 21.09 -4.14
CA TRP A 35 -0.74 21.41 -5.53
C TRP A 35 -1.60 20.32 -6.16
N ASN A 36 -2.58 20.73 -6.96
CA ASN A 36 -3.44 19.85 -7.72
C ASN A 36 -3.40 20.25 -9.20
N GLU A 37 -3.25 19.27 -10.10
CA GLU A 37 -3.10 19.53 -11.55
C GLU A 37 -4.29 20.27 -12.16
N GLY A 38 -5.51 20.05 -11.67
CA GLY A 38 -6.72 20.67 -12.19
C GLY A 38 -7.04 22.04 -11.62
N THR A 39 -6.58 22.34 -10.39
CA THR A 39 -7.03 23.54 -9.63
C THR A 39 -5.88 24.40 -9.08
N GLY A 40 -4.64 23.98 -9.28
CA GLY A 40 -3.46 24.73 -8.87
C GLY A 40 -3.08 24.57 -7.39
N GLN A 41 -2.51 25.61 -6.80
CA GLN A 41 -2.06 25.60 -5.41
C GLN A 41 -3.22 25.82 -4.44
N HIS A 42 -3.28 25.01 -3.41
CA HIS A 42 -4.25 25.08 -2.31
C HIS A 42 -3.52 25.32 -0.99
N LYS A 43 -4.17 26.08 -0.11
CA LYS A 43 -3.70 26.36 1.25
C LYS A 43 -4.86 26.14 2.21
N ASN A 44 -4.86 25.00 2.89
CA ASN A 44 -5.92 24.59 3.81
C ASN A 44 -5.52 24.91 5.24
N LYS A 45 -6.33 25.68 5.95
CA LYS A 45 -6.14 25.94 7.37
C LYS A 45 -6.49 24.70 8.19
N LEU A 46 -5.59 24.31 9.10
CA LEU A 46 -5.79 23.18 10.01
C LEU A 46 -6.38 23.67 11.34
N ASP A 47 -7.19 22.79 11.94
CA ASP A 47 -7.63 22.94 13.34
C ASP A 47 -6.51 22.43 14.26
N ALA A 48 -5.40 23.15 14.27
CA ALA A 48 -4.20 22.81 15.02
C ALA A 48 -3.78 23.97 15.91
N ASN A 49 -3.19 23.63 17.07
CA ASN A 49 -2.62 24.62 17.99
C ASN A 49 -1.23 25.09 17.49
N PRO A 50 -1.09 26.33 16.99
CA PRO A 50 0.20 26.78 16.43
C PRO A 50 1.34 26.78 17.42
N LYS A 51 1.06 26.87 18.73
CA LYS A 51 2.08 26.97 19.79
C LYS A 51 2.73 25.63 20.10
N THR A 52 2.03 24.54 19.81
CA THR A 52 2.47 23.15 20.12
C THR A 52 2.65 22.33 18.86
N PHE A 53 2.38 22.93 17.68
CA PHE A 53 2.46 22.25 16.41
C PHE A 53 3.92 21.95 16.04
N GLU A 54 4.18 20.69 15.71
CA GLU A 54 5.46 20.18 15.21
C GLU A 54 5.26 19.30 13.96
N ILE A 55 6.15 19.47 12.99
CA ILE A 55 6.28 18.56 11.85
C ILE A 55 7.20 17.44 12.30
N LEU A 56 6.81 16.19 12.05
CA LEU A 56 7.60 15.04 12.47
C LEU A 56 8.78 14.78 11.51
N GLU A 57 9.63 13.81 11.84
CA GLU A 57 10.80 13.44 11.02
C GLU A 57 10.40 13.12 9.58
N PHE A 58 9.27 12.45 9.39
CA PHE A 58 8.65 12.25 8.10
C PHE A 58 7.56 13.30 7.93
N ASP A 59 7.79 14.27 7.07
CA ASP A 59 7.03 15.51 6.91
C ASP A 59 5.62 15.34 6.33
N ASN A 60 5.24 14.12 5.95
CA ASN A 60 3.86 13.74 5.74
C ASN A 60 3.04 13.79 7.03
N TYR A 61 3.70 13.62 8.19
CA TYR A 61 3.08 13.64 9.50
C TYR A 61 3.42 14.91 10.28
N ALA A 62 2.44 15.41 10.99
CA ALA A 62 2.60 16.48 11.97
C ALA A 62 1.66 16.26 13.16
N LYS A 63 1.92 16.91 14.29
CA LYS A 63 1.02 16.87 15.44
C LYS A 63 1.05 18.17 16.23
N ASP A 64 0.06 18.33 17.09
CA ASP A 64 0.06 19.28 18.18
C ASP A 64 -0.13 18.53 19.54
N ASP A 65 -0.43 19.23 20.59
CA ASP A 65 -0.65 18.65 21.93
C ASP A 65 -1.89 17.74 22.02
N LYS A 66 -2.79 17.75 21.04
CA LYS A 66 -4.08 17.03 21.03
C LYS A 66 -4.34 16.18 19.81
N SER A 67 -3.77 16.53 18.69
CA SER A 67 -4.14 15.99 17.38
C SER A 67 -2.92 15.59 16.56
N VAL A 68 -3.09 14.61 15.70
CA VAL A 68 -2.12 14.17 14.72
C VAL A 68 -2.70 14.41 13.32
N TYR A 69 -1.83 14.71 12.37
CA TYR A 69 -2.19 15.03 10.99
C TYR A 69 -1.32 14.23 10.02
N TYR A 70 -1.93 13.78 8.93
CA TYR A 70 -1.26 13.18 7.77
C TYR A 70 -1.65 13.96 6.52
N GLN A 71 -0.66 14.56 5.83
CA GLN A 71 -0.86 15.37 4.61
C GLN A 71 -1.99 16.41 4.74
N GLY A 72 -2.05 17.07 5.91
CA GLY A 72 -3.04 18.10 6.21
C GLY A 72 -4.38 17.60 6.72
N GLU A 73 -4.62 16.30 6.76
CA GLU A 73 -5.84 15.72 7.31
C GLU A 73 -5.64 15.21 8.73
N LYS A 74 -6.61 15.46 9.60
CA LYS A 74 -6.57 15.01 11.00
C LYS A 74 -6.78 13.52 11.10
N ILE A 75 -5.84 12.81 11.74
CA ILE A 75 -5.97 11.38 12.02
C ILE A 75 -6.90 11.16 13.20
N ILE A 76 -8.06 10.61 12.94
CA ILE A 76 -9.07 10.38 13.97
C ILE A 76 -8.70 9.20 14.86
N GLY A 77 -8.65 9.43 16.18
CA GLY A 77 -8.36 8.40 17.18
C GLY A 77 -6.87 8.19 17.49
N ALA A 78 -5.96 8.88 16.81
CA ALA A 78 -4.54 8.83 17.12
C ALA A 78 -4.23 9.50 18.47
N ASP A 79 -3.35 8.89 19.25
CA ASP A 79 -2.87 9.45 20.51
C ASP A 79 -1.64 10.34 20.28
N ALA A 80 -1.85 11.65 20.20
CA ALA A 80 -0.79 12.62 19.88
C ALA A 80 0.42 12.56 20.82
N LYS A 81 0.23 12.14 22.07
CA LYS A 81 1.33 12.08 23.05
C LYS A 81 2.31 10.95 22.79
N THR A 82 1.84 9.86 22.22
CA THR A 82 2.64 8.65 21.97
C THR A 82 2.84 8.36 20.49
N PHE A 83 2.31 9.23 19.62
CA PHE A 83 2.41 9.06 18.17
C PHE A 83 3.84 9.27 17.70
N GLU A 84 4.31 8.32 16.90
CA GLU A 84 5.64 8.23 16.31
C GLU A 84 5.50 7.85 14.84
N ALA A 85 5.94 8.71 13.93
CA ALA A 85 6.10 8.36 12.52
C ALA A 85 7.32 7.43 12.37
N ILE A 86 7.16 6.34 11.64
CA ILE A 86 8.21 5.33 11.45
C ILE A 86 8.83 5.49 10.05
N ASP A 87 8.00 5.79 9.05
CA ASP A 87 8.42 6.21 7.71
C ASP A 87 7.37 7.16 7.09
N GLU A 88 7.42 7.37 5.78
CA GLU A 88 6.50 8.25 5.06
C GLU A 88 5.03 7.80 5.10
N PHE A 89 4.79 6.50 5.31
CA PHE A 89 3.45 5.88 5.28
C PHE A 89 3.06 5.28 6.62
N TYR A 90 4.02 4.71 7.36
CA TYR A 90 3.74 3.99 8.59
C TYR A 90 4.05 4.83 9.83
N ALA A 91 3.14 4.72 10.78
CA ALA A 91 3.31 5.29 12.13
C ALA A 91 2.73 4.33 13.17
N ARG A 92 2.96 4.66 14.45
CA ARG A 92 2.35 3.97 15.58
C ARG A 92 2.04 4.94 16.71
N ASP A 93 1.11 4.56 17.56
CA ASP A 93 0.95 5.13 18.88
C ASP A 93 0.88 4.00 19.94
N LYS A 94 0.53 4.31 21.17
CA LYS A 94 0.41 3.28 22.22
C LYS A 94 -0.66 2.23 21.93
N ASN A 95 -1.65 2.53 21.08
CA ASN A 95 -2.82 1.72 20.80
C ASN A 95 -2.65 0.91 19.53
N PHE A 96 -2.30 1.59 18.42
CA PHE A 96 -2.36 1.05 17.06
C PHE A 96 -1.13 1.36 16.22
N GLY A 97 -0.92 0.56 15.18
CA GLY A 97 -0.18 0.94 13.99
C GLY A 97 -1.09 1.72 13.04
N TRP A 98 -0.49 2.58 12.24
CA TRP A 98 -1.16 3.47 11.28
C TRP A 98 -0.51 3.32 9.91
N TYR A 99 -1.32 3.44 8.85
CA TYR A 99 -0.87 3.53 7.48
C TYR A 99 -1.50 4.78 6.83
N GLY A 100 -0.71 5.83 6.63
CA GLY A 100 -1.22 7.16 6.34
C GLY A 100 -2.15 7.66 7.45
N SER A 101 -3.38 8.02 7.09
CA SER A 101 -4.42 8.43 8.03
C SER A 101 -5.22 7.26 8.62
N ASP A 102 -5.01 6.03 8.12
CA ASP A 102 -5.85 4.89 8.43
C ASP A 102 -5.28 4.02 9.55
N THR A 103 -6.16 3.58 10.47
CA THR A 103 -5.79 2.63 11.50
C THR A 103 -5.52 1.24 10.88
N ILE A 104 -4.38 0.63 11.21
CA ILE A 104 -4.14 -0.77 10.90
C ILE A 104 -4.99 -1.62 11.84
N LYS A 105 -6.01 -2.26 11.28
CA LYS A 105 -7.04 -2.98 12.04
C LYS A 105 -6.46 -4.05 12.96
N ALA A 106 -6.89 -4.05 14.21
CA ALA A 106 -6.49 -4.99 15.25
C ALA A 106 -4.99 -5.02 15.60
N SER A 107 -4.17 -4.12 15.06
CA SER A 107 -2.76 -4.03 15.40
C SER A 107 -2.54 -3.56 16.84
N LYS A 108 -1.38 -3.92 17.42
CA LYS A 108 -0.95 -3.49 18.75
C LYS A 108 0.21 -2.52 18.61
N GLY A 109 -0.05 -1.23 18.80
CA GLY A 109 0.92 -0.17 18.50
C GLY A 109 2.26 -0.31 19.23
N LYS A 110 2.29 -0.75 20.49
CA LYS A 110 3.55 -0.90 21.25
C LYS A 110 4.54 -1.88 20.64
N SER A 111 4.07 -2.92 19.98
CA SER A 111 4.91 -3.94 19.32
C SER A 111 4.95 -3.82 17.81
N PHE A 112 4.30 -2.79 17.26
CA PHE A 112 4.19 -2.58 15.83
C PHE A 112 5.55 -2.27 15.19
N LYS A 113 5.83 -2.93 14.07
CA LYS A 113 7.08 -2.81 13.29
C LYS A 113 6.78 -2.94 11.81
N ILE A 114 7.54 -2.24 10.99
CA ILE A 114 7.52 -2.36 9.53
C ILE A 114 8.34 -3.59 9.12
N ILE A 115 7.87 -4.32 8.12
CA ILE A 115 8.61 -5.37 7.41
C ILE A 115 9.16 -4.78 6.11
N ASN A 116 8.29 -4.15 5.30
CA ASN A 116 8.65 -3.37 4.10
C ASN A 116 7.54 -2.34 3.80
N SER A 117 7.57 -1.68 2.63
CA SER A 117 6.59 -0.63 2.26
C SER A 117 5.12 -1.10 2.23
N TYR A 118 4.87 -2.39 2.19
CA TYR A 118 3.52 -2.96 2.10
C TYR A 118 3.14 -3.79 3.32
N TYR A 119 4.12 -4.32 4.05
CA TYR A 119 3.89 -5.26 5.14
C TYR A 119 4.42 -4.74 6.47
N SER A 120 3.67 -5.02 7.50
CA SER A 120 4.02 -4.73 8.88
C SER A 120 3.60 -5.87 9.81
N THR A 121 4.07 -5.85 11.05
CA THR A 121 3.70 -6.84 12.07
C THR A 121 3.65 -6.19 13.45
N ASP A 122 2.85 -6.76 14.33
CA ASP A 122 2.86 -6.45 15.76
C ASP A 122 3.38 -7.62 16.62
N GLY A 123 3.89 -8.67 15.95
CA GLY A 123 4.35 -9.91 16.55
C GLY A 123 3.23 -10.92 16.85
N PHE A 124 1.98 -10.56 16.66
CA PHE A 124 0.79 -11.43 16.80
C PHE A 124 0.11 -11.70 15.47
N ASP A 125 0.22 -10.76 14.54
CA ASP A 125 -0.22 -10.93 13.14
C ASP A 125 0.74 -10.18 12.20
N VAL A 126 0.56 -10.43 10.91
CA VAL A 126 1.17 -9.70 9.80
C VAL A 126 0.06 -8.95 9.08
N PHE A 127 0.35 -7.73 8.68
CA PHE A 127 -0.60 -6.86 8.01
C PHE A 127 -0.08 -6.52 6.61
N TYR A 128 -0.98 -6.51 5.63
CA TYR A 128 -0.75 -5.91 4.33
C TYR A 128 -1.44 -4.54 4.32
N ARG A 129 -0.66 -3.45 4.36
CA ARG A 129 -1.16 -2.09 4.59
C ARG A 129 -2.06 -2.04 5.84
N THR A 130 -3.37 -1.84 5.69
CA THR A 130 -4.33 -1.75 6.79
C THR A 130 -4.98 -3.08 7.20
N GLU A 131 -4.80 -4.15 6.38
CA GLU A 131 -5.56 -5.39 6.53
C GLU A 131 -4.75 -6.49 7.21
N PRO A 132 -5.25 -7.09 8.29
CA PRO A 132 -4.62 -8.24 8.93
C PRO A 132 -4.72 -9.49 8.05
N LEU A 133 -3.61 -10.20 7.89
CA LEU A 133 -3.58 -11.46 7.14
C LEU A 133 -4.21 -12.63 7.92
N LYS A 134 -4.41 -12.47 9.24
CA LYS A 134 -4.95 -13.49 10.14
C LYS A 134 -4.21 -14.82 10.04
N MET A 135 -2.88 -14.72 10.04
CA MET A 135 -1.99 -15.86 9.95
C MET A 135 -2.13 -16.76 11.17
N ILE A 136 -2.07 -18.06 10.97
CA ILE A 136 -2.07 -19.04 12.09
C ILE A 136 -0.73 -19.06 12.79
N GLU A 137 0.37 -18.97 12.02
CA GLU A 137 1.73 -18.97 12.51
C GLU A 137 2.51 -17.74 12.01
N PRO A 138 2.21 -16.53 12.51
CA PRO A 138 2.84 -15.29 12.02
C PRO A 138 4.38 -15.29 12.12
N LYS A 139 4.93 -16.05 13.05
CA LYS A 139 6.38 -16.21 13.23
C LYS A 139 7.06 -16.91 12.07
N ASN A 140 6.30 -17.67 11.29
CA ASN A 140 6.79 -18.39 10.11
C ASN A 140 6.58 -17.57 8.82
N PHE A 141 6.16 -16.31 8.93
CA PHE A 141 6.00 -15.42 7.78
C PHE A 141 7.24 -15.40 6.90
N LYS A 142 7.03 -15.60 5.62
CA LYS A 142 8.08 -15.53 4.59
C LYS A 142 7.51 -14.98 3.30
N PHE A 143 8.32 -14.19 2.61
CA PHE A 143 8.11 -13.90 1.21
C PHE A 143 8.43 -15.14 0.38
N VAL A 144 7.54 -15.49 -0.53
CA VAL A 144 7.74 -16.57 -1.51
C VAL A 144 8.17 -15.98 -2.84
N GLN A 145 7.62 -14.81 -3.18
CA GLN A 145 7.96 -14.05 -4.39
C GLN A 145 7.53 -12.60 -4.23
N GLY A 146 8.30 -11.67 -4.80
CA GLY A 146 7.93 -10.25 -4.88
C GLY A 146 8.11 -9.48 -3.56
N GLU A 147 9.17 -9.73 -2.78
CA GLU A 147 9.38 -9.14 -1.43
C GLU A 147 9.20 -7.62 -1.36
N ASN A 148 9.54 -6.89 -2.42
CA ASN A 148 9.40 -5.43 -2.50
C ASN A 148 8.46 -4.99 -3.61
N ASP A 149 7.54 -5.86 -4.03
CA ASP A 149 6.61 -5.61 -5.10
C ASP A 149 5.17 -5.46 -4.55
N ILE A 150 4.32 -4.77 -5.32
CA ILE A 150 2.89 -4.70 -5.06
C ILE A 150 2.23 -6.08 -5.25
N ASP A 151 2.80 -6.93 -6.11
CA ASP A 151 2.32 -8.28 -6.41
C ASP A 151 3.15 -9.32 -5.65
N THR A 152 2.78 -9.56 -4.40
CA THR A 152 3.59 -10.34 -3.46
C THR A 152 2.90 -11.62 -3.01
N TRP A 153 3.62 -12.74 -3.15
CA TRP A 153 3.24 -14.01 -2.53
C TRP A 153 3.96 -14.21 -1.20
N THR A 154 3.18 -14.53 -0.17
CA THR A 154 3.70 -14.81 1.18
C THR A 154 3.14 -16.12 1.72
N THR A 155 3.75 -16.64 2.79
CA THR A 155 3.29 -17.85 3.49
C THR A 155 3.59 -17.74 4.99
N ASP A 156 2.79 -18.44 5.80
CA ASP A 156 3.06 -18.71 7.22
C ASP A 156 3.65 -20.12 7.45
N GLY A 157 4.12 -20.76 6.37
CA GLY A 157 4.62 -22.15 6.40
C GLY A 157 3.54 -23.19 6.18
N LYS A 158 2.27 -22.84 6.25
CA LYS A 158 1.12 -23.70 5.99
C LYS A 158 0.24 -23.17 4.88
N TYR A 159 -0.14 -21.89 4.96
CA TYR A 159 -1.03 -21.24 4.01
C TYR A 159 -0.26 -20.28 3.12
N TYR A 160 -0.82 -20.01 1.94
CA TYR A 160 -0.31 -19.01 1.00
C TYR A 160 -1.25 -17.82 0.91
N TYR A 161 -0.66 -16.67 0.74
CA TYR A 161 -1.34 -15.39 0.63
C TYR A 161 -0.81 -14.63 -0.58
N TYR A 162 -1.69 -14.01 -1.32
CA TYR A 162 -1.34 -13.01 -2.32
C TYR A 162 -1.81 -11.65 -1.81
N ASN A 163 -0.87 -10.76 -1.48
CA ASN A 163 -1.15 -9.53 -0.75
C ASN A 163 -1.98 -9.82 0.52
N GLN A 164 -3.20 -9.25 0.64
CA GLN A 164 -4.10 -9.50 1.77
C GLN A 164 -4.97 -10.77 1.62
N TYR A 165 -4.93 -11.43 0.47
CA TYR A 165 -5.85 -12.52 0.15
C TYR A 165 -5.26 -13.88 0.50
N LYS A 166 -5.91 -14.59 1.40
CA LYS A 166 -5.57 -15.98 1.72
C LYS A 166 -6.14 -16.91 0.64
N VAL A 167 -5.28 -17.72 0.01
CA VAL A 167 -5.75 -18.72 -0.95
C VAL A 167 -6.62 -19.76 -0.24
N PRO A 168 -7.83 -20.09 -0.75
CA PRO A 168 -8.76 -21.01 -0.07
C PRO A 168 -8.51 -22.49 -0.43
N SER A 169 -7.26 -22.88 -0.67
CA SER A 169 -6.90 -24.28 -0.94
C SER A 169 -7.02 -25.12 0.33
N GLU A 170 -7.49 -26.36 0.19
CA GLU A 170 -7.43 -27.40 1.22
C GLU A 170 -6.19 -28.29 1.07
N ASP A 171 -5.48 -28.16 -0.06
CA ASP A 171 -4.28 -28.95 -0.40
C ASP A 171 -3.04 -28.07 -0.61
N TYR A 172 -2.70 -27.33 0.42
CA TYR A 172 -1.56 -26.38 0.36
C TYR A 172 -0.22 -27.02 0.04
N LYS A 173 -0.04 -28.30 0.34
CA LYS A 173 1.21 -29.02 0.05
C LYS A 173 1.46 -29.17 -1.45
N ASN A 174 0.39 -29.21 -2.23
CA ASN A 174 0.41 -29.34 -3.68
C ASN A 174 0.03 -28.02 -4.39
N LEU A 175 -0.02 -26.91 -3.65
CA LEU A 175 -0.34 -25.62 -4.23
C LEU A 175 0.82 -25.13 -5.08
N THR A 176 0.52 -24.80 -6.33
CA THR A 176 1.42 -24.10 -7.26
C THR A 176 0.97 -22.65 -7.34
N ILE A 177 1.83 -21.72 -7.03
CA ILE A 177 1.63 -20.29 -7.28
C ILE A 177 2.24 -19.91 -8.62
N TYR A 178 1.64 -18.96 -9.30
CA TYR A 178 2.14 -18.46 -10.59
C TYR A 178 2.66 -17.04 -10.42
N PRO A 179 3.98 -16.81 -10.57
CA PRO A 179 4.57 -15.48 -10.58
C PRO A 179 3.95 -14.58 -11.65
N ASN A 180 3.79 -13.29 -11.34
CA ASN A 180 3.32 -12.26 -12.29
C ASN A 180 1.96 -12.58 -12.94
N SER A 181 1.11 -13.28 -12.23
CA SER A 181 -0.19 -13.71 -12.72
C SER A 181 -1.38 -12.94 -12.15
N GLY A 182 -1.11 -11.93 -11.30
CA GLY A 182 -2.18 -11.21 -10.60
C GLY A 182 -2.82 -11.99 -9.45
N GLY A 183 -2.15 -13.05 -8.93
CA GLY A 183 -2.67 -13.83 -7.79
C GLY A 183 -3.32 -15.17 -8.17
N ILE A 184 -2.96 -15.73 -9.32
CA ILE A 184 -3.44 -17.05 -9.74
C ILE A 184 -2.61 -18.15 -9.08
N SER A 185 -3.29 -19.18 -8.59
CA SER A 185 -2.68 -20.39 -8.06
C SER A 185 -3.52 -21.62 -8.40
N LYS A 186 -2.97 -22.83 -8.23
CA LYS A 186 -3.74 -24.08 -8.34
C LYS A 186 -3.21 -25.16 -7.41
N ASP A 187 -4.09 -26.03 -6.98
CA ASP A 187 -3.75 -27.33 -6.42
C ASP A 187 -4.15 -28.46 -7.39
N LYS A 188 -4.19 -29.69 -6.92
CA LYS A 188 -4.59 -30.85 -7.76
C LYS A 188 -6.06 -30.86 -8.15
N ASN A 189 -6.92 -30.12 -7.43
CA ASN A 189 -8.38 -30.16 -7.58
C ASN A 189 -8.93 -28.89 -8.23
N TRP A 190 -8.34 -27.71 -7.92
CA TRP A 190 -8.89 -26.41 -8.27
C TRP A 190 -7.82 -25.41 -8.68
N ALA A 191 -8.21 -24.46 -9.54
CA ALA A 191 -7.50 -23.21 -9.74
C ALA A 191 -8.17 -22.10 -8.93
N TYR A 192 -7.38 -21.17 -8.43
CA TYR A 192 -7.80 -20.05 -7.58
C TYR A 192 -7.35 -18.74 -8.16
N PHE A 193 -8.13 -17.71 -7.92
CA PHE A 193 -7.77 -16.33 -8.12
C PHE A 193 -7.99 -15.60 -6.79
N LEU A 194 -6.92 -15.03 -6.25
CA LEU A 194 -6.93 -14.40 -4.92
C LEU A 194 -7.47 -15.38 -3.85
N ASP A 195 -8.61 -15.08 -3.24
CA ASP A 195 -9.25 -15.82 -2.16
C ASP A 195 -10.48 -16.64 -2.59
N HIS A 196 -10.65 -16.90 -3.89
CA HIS A 196 -11.77 -17.67 -4.41
C HIS A 196 -11.39 -18.63 -5.55
N LYS A 197 -12.28 -19.54 -5.88
CA LYS A 197 -12.09 -20.44 -7.02
C LYS A 197 -12.19 -19.66 -8.33
N LEU A 198 -11.29 -19.93 -9.25
CA LEU A 198 -11.16 -19.22 -10.53
C LEU A 198 -12.40 -19.32 -11.45
N ASN A 199 -13.37 -20.17 -11.11
CA ASN A 199 -14.65 -20.22 -11.81
C ASN A 199 -15.55 -19.00 -11.57
N TYR A 200 -15.25 -18.19 -10.55
CA TYR A 200 -16.04 -17.06 -10.11
C TYR A 200 -15.17 -15.79 -10.15
N ASP A 201 -15.82 -14.66 -10.42
CA ASP A 201 -15.18 -13.35 -10.23
C ASP A 201 -15.20 -12.91 -8.75
N ILE A 202 -14.64 -11.74 -8.48
CA ILE A 202 -14.54 -11.18 -7.13
C ILE A 202 -15.92 -10.91 -6.48
N ASP A 203 -16.95 -10.70 -7.30
CA ASP A 203 -18.34 -10.49 -6.85
C ASP A 203 -19.12 -11.80 -6.68
N GLY A 204 -18.46 -12.93 -6.89
CA GLY A 204 -19.07 -14.27 -6.76
C GLY A 204 -19.92 -14.67 -7.97
N LYS A 205 -19.84 -13.93 -9.08
CA LYS A 205 -20.51 -14.31 -10.33
C LYS A 205 -19.69 -15.36 -11.07
N LYS A 206 -20.35 -16.38 -11.56
CA LYS A 206 -19.70 -17.46 -12.32
C LYS A 206 -19.26 -16.94 -13.70
N VAL A 207 -17.97 -16.96 -13.96
CA VAL A 207 -17.36 -16.51 -15.22
C VAL A 207 -16.92 -17.64 -16.12
N VAL A 208 -16.60 -18.81 -15.56
CA VAL A 208 -16.22 -20.02 -16.30
C VAL A 208 -16.96 -21.22 -15.74
N ASP A 209 -17.67 -21.98 -16.56
CA ASP A 209 -18.44 -23.15 -16.11
C ASP A 209 -17.56 -24.29 -15.62
N THR A 210 -16.51 -24.61 -16.35
CA THR A 210 -15.62 -25.73 -16.06
C THR A 210 -14.20 -25.38 -16.40
N ILE A 211 -13.27 -25.72 -15.52
CA ILE A 211 -11.82 -25.62 -15.74
C ILE A 211 -11.24 -27.03 -15.63
N ASP A 212 -10.50 -27.43 -16.67
CA ASP A 212 -9.74 -28.68 -16.64
C ASP A 212 -8.39 -28.47 -15.97
N ILE A 213 -8.26 -28.85 -14.73
CA ILE A 213 -7.05 -28.64 -13.91
C ILE A 213 -5.83 -29.35 -14.48
N THR A 214 -6.00 -30.48 -15.16
CA THR A 214 -4.90 -31.26 -15.73
C THR A 214 -4.18 -30.50 -16.85
N SER A 215 -4.92 -29.81 -17.69
CA SER A 215 -4.41 -29.03 -18.80
C SER A 215 -4.28 -27.52 -18.51
N PHE A 216 -4.66 -27.10 -17.29
CA PHE A 216 -4.63 -25.69 -16.89
C PHE A 216 -3.23 -25.08 -16.95
N LYS A 217 -3.14 -23.93 -17.59
CA LYS A 217 -1.93 -23.10 -17.70
C LYS A 217 -2.28 -21.63 -17.54
N VAL A 218 -1.41 -20.89 -16.88
CA VAL A 218 -1.40 -19.43 -16.89
C VAL A 218 -0.61 -18.99 -18.14
N THR A 219 -1.16 -18.09 -18.93
CA THR A 219 -0.58 -17.61 -20.18
C THR A 219 -0.14 -16.16 -20.13
N GLY A 220 -0.65 -15.40 -19.17
CA GLY A 220 -0.33 -13.99 -18.97
C GLY A 220 -0.83 -13.48 -17.62
N TYR A 221 -0.76 -12.16 -17.42
CA TYR A 221 -1.35 -11.52 -16.25
C TYR A 221 -2.87 -11.69 -16.31
N ILE A 222 -3.46 -12.37 -15.31
CA ILE A 222 -4.90 -12.71 -15.21
C ILE A 222 -5.46 -13.53 -16.40
N GLU A 223 -4.57 -14.10 -17.23
CA GLU A 223 -4.95 -14.89 -18.42
C GLU A 223 -4.59 -16.34 -18.24
N CYS A 224 -5.49 -17.21 -18.65
CA CYS A 224 -5.40 -18.64 -18.48
C CYS A 224 -5.87 -19.39 -19.73
N ARG A 225 -5.48 -20.66 -19.82
CA ARG A 225 -6.03 -21.62 -20.80
C ARG A 225 -6.11 -23.02 -20.24
N ASP A 226 -7.02 -23.79 -20.76
CA ASP A 226 -7.10 -25.23 -20.56
C ASP A 226 -7.52 -25.93 -21.87
N LYS A 227 -7.89 -27.22 -21.84
CA LYS A 227 -8.35 -27.95 -23.04
C LYS A 227 -9.62 -27.38 -23.68
N TYR A 228 -10.39 -26.58 -22.95
CA TYR A 228 -11.62 -25.96 -23.46
C TYR A 228 -11.41 -24.56 -24.06
N GLY A 229 -10.21 -24.02 -24.03
CA GLY A 229 -9.84 -22.73 -24.61
C GLY A 229 -9.22 -21.75 -23.63
N CYS A 230 -9.06 -20.52 -24.07
CA CYS A 230 -8.55 -19.41 -23.27
C CYS A 230 -9.66 -18.77 -22.43
N PHE A 231 -9.28 -18.15 -21.33
CA PHE A 231 -10.19 -17.38 -20.49
C PHE A 231 -9.44 -16.36 -19.62
N ASN A 232 -10.13 -15.29 -19.31
CA ASN A 232 -9.67 -14.25 -18.42
C ASN A 232 -10.44 -14.36 -17.09
N VAL A 233 -9.79 -14.04 -15.98
CA VAL A 233 -10.39 -14.18 -14.63
C VAL A 233 -11.62 -13.30 -14.41
N TYR A 234 -11.80 -12.23 -15.20
CA TYR A 234 -12.94 -11.31 -15.09
C TYR A 234 -14.02 -11.51 -16.14
N HIS A 235 -13.63 -11.97 -17.34
CA HIS A 235 -14.52 -11.96 -18.50
C HIS A 235 -14.94 -13.37 -18.96
N GLY A 236 -14.36 -14.39 -18.37
CA GLY A 236 -14.65 -15.76 -18.75
C GLY A 236 -13.94 -16.21 -20.02
N ARG A 237 -14.56 -17.18 -20.76
CA ARG A 237 -13.94 -17.77 -21.94
C ARG A 237 -13.94 -16.83 -23.14
N GLU A 238 -12.79 -16.80 -23.81
CA GLU A 238 -12.54 -15.97 -24.97
C GLU A 238 -11.74 -16.74 -26.05
N LYS A 239 -11.61 -16.16 -27.23
CA LYS A 239 -10.76 -16.75 -28.27
C LYS A 239 -9.30 -16.61 -27.85
N CYS A 240 -8.56 -17.73 -28.00
CA CYS A 240 -7.12 -17.66 -27.81
C CYS A 240 -6.49 -16.78 -28.92
N ASP A 241 -5.74 -15.76 -28.52
CA ASP A 241 -4.87 -15.07 -29.46
C ASP A 241 -3.78 -16.03 -29.93
N LYS A 242 -3.46 -15.95 -31.22
CA LYS A 242 -2.52 -16.89 -31.90
C LYS A 242 -1.08 -16.57 -31.57
#